data_b4d73bf91f07256077511fb8cf00074d
#
_entry.id   b4d73bf91f07256077511fb8cf00074d
#
_cell.length_a   1.000
_cell.length_b   1.000
_cell.length_c   1.000
_cell.angle_alpha   90.00
_cell.angle_beta   90.00
_cell.angle_gamma   90.00
#
_symmetry.space_group_name_H-M   'P 1'
#
loop_
_entity.id
_entity.type
_entity.pdbx_description
1 polymer ?
#
loop_
_entity_poly.entity_id
_entity_poly.type
_entity_poly.pdbx_seq_one_letter_code
_entity_poly.pdbx_strand_id
1 'polypeptide(L)'
;MVGFTGISGWKTLDAKMRDGIAELPELAARYPSKEVLIGADADFYFAGWNYGMKVGGEVSPDTLAPFGINVYELTESCIHIGPKEPASMNDMYSDLLNLGAIFGVADRAETLVDAYKSDLAAHRETLSKLASPPRVFVYDSGEDAPFTSGRYGMPNALIEAAGGRNIMDDFDKSWGTVGWEEVVERNPEIIVIVNYGDVTAEEKRQFMRANPAFSDLDAVKNNRFVVLEYVAATPGPRNIDAIKALATAFRSSH
;
A
#
# COMPACT_ATOMS: atom_id res chain seq x y z
N MET A 1 -4.81 9.03 22.07
CA MET A 1 -4.00 7.92 21.52
C MET A 1 -2.90 7.62 22.53
N VAL A 2 -2.72 6.35 22.91
CA VAL A 2 -1.75 5.93 23.94
C VAL A 2 -0.36 5.63 23.35
N GLY A 3 -0.26 5.42 22.04
CA GLY A 3 1.00 5.20 21.35
C GLY A 3 0.81 4.67 19.94
N PHE A 4 1.90 4.34 19.29
CA PHE A 4 1.94 3.75 17.95
C PHE A 4 3.00 2.65 17.87
N THR A 5 3.00 1.88 16.78
CA THR A 5 3.96 0.78 16.57
C THR A 5 4.45 0.74 15.13
N GLY A 6 5.59 0.07 14.91
CA GLY A 6 6.06 -0.35 13.59
C GLY A 6 6.71 0.74 12.74
N ILE A 7 7.22 1.83 13.32
CA ILE A 7 7.79 2.94 12.57
C ILE A 7 9.32 2.88 12.55
N SER A 8 9.97 2.80 13.71
CA SER A 8 11.44 2.82 13.78
C SER A 8 12.10 1.56 13.22
N GLY A 9 11.35 0.47 13.13
CA GLY A 9 11.91 -0.82 12.67
C GLY A 9 12.17 -0.90 11.16
N TRP A 10 11.42 -0.17 10.31
CA TRP A 10 11.52 -0.30 8.85
C TRP A 10 10.77 0.75 8.02
N LYS A 11 10.11 1.73 8.63
CA LYS A 11 9.25 2.69 7.94
C LYS A 11 9.72 4.12 8.14
N THR A 12 9.48 4.95 7.14
CA THR A 12 9.80 6.37 7.18
C THR A 12 8.50 7.18 7.29
N LEU A 13 8.43 8.08 8.27
CA LEU A 13 7.39 9.09 8.36
C LEU A 13 7.85 10.38 7.70
N ASP A 14 6.94 11.05 6.99
CA ASP A 14 7.18 12.45 6.62
C ASP A 14 7.17 13.37 7.86
N ALA A 15 7.75 14.57 7.71
CA ALA A 15 7.91 15.52 8.82
C ALA A 15 6.57 15.85 9.50
N LYS A 16 5.51 16.10 8.73
CA LYS A 16 4.19 16.47 9.26
C LYS A 16 3.58 15.38 10.12
N MET A 17 3.72 14.11 9.71
CA MET A 17 3.22 12.98 10.51
C MET A 17 4.08 12.74 11.73
N ARG A 18 5.39 12.89 11.61
CA ARG A 18 6.32 12.81 12.73
C ARG A 18 5.97 13.83 13.80
N ASP A 19 5.74 15.09 13.40
CA ASP A 19 5.34 16.16 14.33
C ASP A 19 4.00 15.85 15.01
N GLY A 20 3.05 15.25 14.30
CA GLY A 20 1.73 14.87 14.83
C GLY A 20 1.74 13.77 15.89
N ILE A 21 2.79 12.96 15.96
CA ILE A 21 2.95 11.86 16.92
C ILE A 21 4.20 12.00 17.80
N ALA A 22 4.92 13.14 17.73
CA ALA A 22 6.23 13.33 18.35
C ALA A 22 6.24 13.08 19.87
N GLU A 23 5.14 13.34 20.55
CA GLU A 23 5.00 13.17 22.00
C GLU A 23 4.44 11.80 22.40
N LEU A 24 4.11 10.95 21.43
CA LEU A 24 3.56 9.63 21.71
C LEU A 24 4.67 8.58 21.75
N PRO A 25 4.61 7.61 22.69
CA PRO A 25 5.58 6.55 22.72
C PRO A 25 5.42 5.60 21.52
N GLU A 26 6.52 5.18 20.92
CA GLU A 26 6.55 4.00 20.07
C GLU A 26 6.57 2.76 20.97
N LEU A 27 5.44 2.05 21.04
CA LEU A 27 5.26 0.90 21.92
C LEU A 27 6.02 -0.34 21.45
N ALA A 28 6.26 -0.45 20.15
CA ALA A 28 7.07 -1.51 19.54
C ALA A 28 7.65 -1.03 18.20
N ALA A 29 8.92 -1.31 17.94
CA ALA A 29 9.61 -0.96 16.70
C ALA A 29 9.03 -1.66 15.46
N ARG A 30 8.38 -2.80 15.67
CA ARG A 30 7.63 -3.58 14.66
C ARG A 30 6.18 -3.75 15.12
N TYR A 31 5.51 -4.82 14.68
CA TYR A 31 4.15 -5.13 15.13
C TYR A 31 4.14 -5.49 16.62
N PRO A 32 3.13 -5.05 17.38
CA PRO A 32 3.06 -5.30 18.80
C PRO A 32 2.67 -6.75 19.10
N SER A 33 3.10 -7.24 20.26
CA SER A 33 2.48 -8.41 20.88
C SER A 33 1.20 -7.99 21.63
N LYS A 34 0.41 -8.97 22.04
CA LYS A 34 -0.79 -8.74 22.85
C LYS A 34 -0.44 -8.09 24.19
N GLU A 35 0.65 -8.52 24.83
CA GLU A 35 1.13 -7.97 26.09
C GLU A 35 1.50 -6.49 25.99
N VAL A 36 2.06 -6.06 24.85
CA VAL A 36 2.36 -4.65 24.60
C VAL A 36 1.10 -3.81 24.56
N LEU A 37 0.04 -4.29 23.90
CA LEU A 37 -1.23 -3.59 23.81
C LEU A 37 -1.94 -3.52 25.16
N ILE A 38 -1.95 -4.62 25.93
CA ILE A 38 -2.53 -4.68 27.28
C ILE A 38 -1.71 -3.77 28.24
N GLY A 39 -0.39 -3.84 28.17
CA GLY A 39 0.50 -3.05 29.02
C GLY A 39 0.43 -1.54 28.76
N ALA A 40 -0.01 -1.14 27.58
CA ALA A 40 -0.27 0.25 27.21
C ALA A 40 -1.66 0.75 27.63
N ASP A 41 -2.47 -0.10 28.30
CA ASP A 41 -3.86 0.20 28.68
C ASP A 41 -4.71 0.67 27.47
N ALA A 42 -4.51 0.01 26.32
CA ALA A 42 -5.23 0.34 25.11
C ALA A 42 -6.67 -0.18 25.20
N ASP A 43 -7.64 0.63 24.79
CA ASP A 43 -9.06 0.29 24.63
C ASP A 43 -9.47 0.11 23.16
N PHE A 44 -8.60 0.56 22.25
CA PHE A 44 -8.81 0.50 20.80
C PHE A 44 -7.50 0.23 20.07
N TYR A 45 -7.55 -0.66 19.08
CA TYR A 45 -6.43 -0.98 18.21
C TYR A 45 -6.83 -0.86 16.73
N PHE A 46 -6.12 -0.02 15.99
CA PHE A 46 -6.26 0.08 14.54
C PHE A 46 -5.12 -0.67 13.86
N ALA A 47 -5.45 -1.69 13.10
CA ALA A 47 -4.49 -2.49 12.34
C ALA A 47 -5.16 -3.18 11.15
N GLY A 48 -4.38 -3.86 10.33
CA GLY A 48 -4.90 -4.71 9.26
C GLY A 48 -4.36 -6.13 9.36
N TRP A 49 -4.98 -7.05 8.66
CA TRP A 49 -4.49 -8.42 8.50
C TRP A 49 -3.17 -8.39 7.71
N ASN A 50 -2.11 -8.96 8.28
CA ASN A 50 -0.71 -8.82 7.87
C ASN A 50 -0.12 -7.40 8.04
N TYR A 51 -0.88 -6.47 8.63
CA TYR A 51 -0.46 -5.11 8.98
C TYR A 51 -0.63 -4.86 10.49
N GLY A 52 -0.11 -5.74 11.34
CA GLY A 52 -0.21 -5.69 12.79
C GLY A 52 -1.09 -6.78 13.40
N MET A 53 -1.93 -7.44 12.61
CA MET A 53 -2.71 -8.62 12.97
C MET A 53 -2.38 -9.79 12.03
N LYS A 54 -2.66 -11.01 12.48
CA LYS A 54 -2.48 -12.22 11.68
C LYS A 54 -3.61 -13.22 11.96
N VAL A 55 -4.16 -13.82 10.90
CA VAL A 55 -5.19 -14.87 11.04
C VAL A 55 -4.63 -16.05 11.83
N GLY A 56 -5.33 -16.42 12.91
CA GLY A 56 -4.87 -17.47 13.85
C GLY A 56 -3.65 -17.06 14.68
N GLY A 57 -3.24 -15.80 14.62
CA GLY A 57 -2.11 -15.27 15.40
C GLY A 57 -2.52 -14.77 16.79
N GLU A 58 -1.53 -14.29 17.52
CA GLU A 58 -1.67 -13.80 18.88
C GLU A 58 -2.46 -12.49 18.96
N VAL A 59 -2.36 -11.62 17.96
CA VAL A 59 -3.05 -10.34 17.86
C VAL A 59 -4.13 -10.43 16.80
N SER A 60 -5.37 -10.44 17.26
CA SER A 60 -6.60 -10.48 16.45
C SER A 60 -7.77 -9.91 17.24
N PRO A 61 -8.90 -9.54 16.61
CA PRO A 61 -10.08 -9.09 17.33
C PRO A 61 -10.51 -10.06 18.43
N ASP A 62 -10.57 -11.37 18.13
CA ASP A 62 -11.00 -12.39 19.08
C ASP A 62 -10.05 -12.53 20.30
N THR A 63 -8.74 -12.37 20.08
CA THR A 63 -7.75 -12.50 21.15
C THR A 63 -7.62 -11.25 22.00
N LEU A 64 -8.05 -10.09 21.49
CA LEU A 64 -8.00 -8.80 22.18
C LEU A 64 -9.32 -8.47 22.91
N ALA A 65 -10.47 -8.94 22.39
CA ALA A 65 -11.79 -8.70 22.99
C ALA A 65 -11.90 -9.06 24.49
N PRO A 66 -11.32 -10.18 25.00
CA PRO A 66 -11.35 -10.50 26.44
C PRO A 66 -10.68 -9.46 27.34
N PHE A 67 -9.82 -8.61 26.78
CA PHE A 67 -9.11 -7.53 27.48
C PHE A 67 -9.78 -6.16 27.30
N GLY A 68 -10.97 -6.11 26.66
CA GLY A 68 -11.70 -4.86 26.41
C GLY A 68 -11.11 -4.02 25.29
N ILE A 69 -10.19 -4.56 24.48
CA ILE A 69 -9.56 -3.85 23.36
C ILE A 69 -10.42 -4.06 22.11
N ASN A 70 -11.07 -2.99 21.64
CA ASN A 70 -11.81 -2.99 20.40
C ASN A 70 -10.84 -2.87 19.21
N VAL A 71 -11.17 -3.51 18.10
CA VAL A 71 -10.30 -3.50 16.91
C VAL A 71 -11.05 -2.93 15.72
N TYR A 72 -10.41 -2.01 14.99
CA TYR A 72 -10.81 -1.62 13.65
C TYR A 72 -9.84 -2.23 12.64
N GLU A 73 -10.39 -2.97 11.69
CA GLU A 73 -9.63 -3.72 10.69
C GLU A 73 -9.51 -2.92 9.40
N LEU A 74 -8.30 -2.77 8.89
CA LEU A 74 -8.03 -2.11 7.62
C LEU A 74 -8.77 -2.82 6.47
N THR A 75 -9.68 -2.12 5.80
CA THR A 75 -10.63 -2.68 4.82
C THR A 75 -9.93 -3.44 3.69
N GLU A 76 -8.81 -2.92 3.16
CA GLU A 76 -8.06 -3.59 2.10
C GLU A 76 -7.63 -5.00 2.50
N SER A 77 -7.26 -5.20 3.76
CA SER A 77 -6.75 -6.47 4.25
C SER A 77 -7.81 -7.53 4.59
N CYS A 78 -9.11 -7.19 4.51
CA CYS A 78 -10.20 -8.13 4.83
C CYS A 78 -10.28 -9.34 3.90
N ILE A 79 -9.58 -9.34 2.77
CA ILE A 79 -9.43 -10.52 1.91
C ILE A 79 -8.83 -11.73 2.66
N HIS A 80 -8.08 -11.50 3.74
CA HIS A 80 -7.48 -12.57 4.54
C HIS A 80 -8.48 -13.31 5.44
N ILE A 81 -9.67 -12.73 5.68
CA ILE A 81 -10.72 -13.30 6.54
C ILE A 81 -12.00 -13.64 5.81
N GLY A 82 -12.17 -13.20 4.57
CA GLY A 82 -13.36 -13.49 3.76
C GLY A 82 -13.28 -12.93 2.36
N PRO A 83 -14.22 -13.28 1.50
CA PRO A 83 -14.26 -12.78 0.13
C PRO A 83 -14.52 -11.26 0.13
N LYS A 84 -13.81 -10.56 -0.76
CA LYS A 84 -14.04 -9.14 -1.05
C LYS A 84 -13.78 -8.85 -2.53
N GLU A 85 -14.28 -7.73 -3.00
CA GLU A 85 -13.93 -7.21 -4.33
C GLU A 85 -12.45 -6.79 -4.38
N PRO A 86 -11.85 -6.70 -5.58
CA PRO A 86 -10.50 -6.17 -5.75
C PRO A 86 -10.31 -4.85 -5.00
N ALA A 87 -9.07 -4.60 -4.55
CA ALA A 87 -8.74 -3.38 -3.84
C ALA A 87 -9.07 -2.14 -4.68
N SER A 88 -9.66 -1.15 -4.05
CA SER A 88 -10.01 0.12 -4.66
C SER A 88 -9.75 1.29 -3.72
N MET A 89 -9.75 2.51 -4.25
CA MET A 89 -9.65 3.72 -3.40
C MET A 89 -10.81 3.85 -2.41
N ASN A 90 -11.93 3.15 -2.66
CA ASN A 90 -13.05 3.13 -1.71
C ASN A 90 -12.68 2.42 -0.40
N ASP A 91 -11.76 1.45 -0.42
CA ASP A 91 -11.29 0.80 0.81
C ASP A 91 -10.67 1.87 1.75
N MET A 92 -9.76 2.69 1.24
CA MET A 92 -9.14 3.77 2.00
C MET A 92 -10.14 4.86 2.43
N TYR A 93 -11.10 5.22 1.55
CA TYR A 93 -12.14 6.20 1.90
C TYR A 93 -13.04 5.68 3.02
N SER A 94 -13.42 4.40 2.98
CA SER A 94 -14.23 3.76 4.02
C SER A 94 -13.51 3.75 5.36
N ASP A 95 -12.21 3.44 5.38
CA ASP A 95 -11.41 3.47 6.59
C ASP A 95 -11.38 4.88 7.22
N LEU A 96 -11.17 5.93 6.40
CA LEU A 96 -11.18 7.31 6.89
C LEU A 96 -12.54 7.72 7.46
N LEU A 97 -13.64 7.40 6.78
CA LEU A 97 -14.99 7.73 7.23
C LEU A 97 -15.36 6.98 8.52
N ASN A 98 -15.04 5.69 8.59
CA ASN A 98 -15.31 4.87 9.76
C ASN A 98 -14.49 5.34 10.98
N LEU A 99 -13.20 5.61 10.81
CA LEU A 99 -12.37 6.19 11.87
C LEU A 99 -12.88 7.58 12.28
N GLY A 100 -13.34 8.40 11.33
CA GLY A 100 -13.99 9.67 11.61
C GLY A 100 -15.22 9.54 12.48
N ALA A 101 -16.06 8.54 12.21
CA ALA A 101 -17.26 8.24 13.02
C ALA A 101 -16.88 7.72 14.40
N ILE A 102 -15.94 6.76 14.50
CA ILE A 102 -15.47 6.17 15.75
C ILE A 102 -14.90 7.25 16.69
N PHE A 103 -14.14 8.20 16.17
CA PHE A 103 -13.50 9.25 16.98
C PHE A 103 -14.30 10.56 17.06
N GLY A 104 -15.55 10.59 16.58
CA GLY A 104 -16.44 11.76 16.68
C GLY A 104 -16.00 12.96 15.84
N VAL A 105 -15.28 12.72 14.72
CA VAL A 105 -14.80 13.75 13.79
C VAL A 105 -15.29 13.47 12.35
N ALA A 106 -16.53 13.01 12.20
CA ALA A 106 -17.11 12.60 10.93
C ALA A 106 -17.06 13.71 9.87
N ASP A 107 -17.45 14.94 10.20
CA ASP A 107 -17.44 16.08 9.26
C ASP A 107 -16.03 16.34 8.69
N ARG A 108 -14.99 16.16 9.51
CA ARG A 108 -13.60 16.30 9.08
C ARG A 108 -13.21 15.17 8.12
N ALA A 109 -13.63 13.95 8.40
CA ALA A 109 -13.36 12.79 7.55
C ALA A 109 -14.07 12.92 6.19
N GLU A 110 -15.33 13.34 6.17
CA GLU A 110 -16.09 13.60 4.95
C GLU A 110 -15.42 14.69 4.11
N THR A 111 -15.09 15.83 4.72
CA THR A 111 -14.38 16.92 4.04
C THR A 111 -13.06 16.44 3.40
N LEU A 112 -12.30 15.60 4.11
CA LEU A 112 -11.04 15.06 3.63
C LEU A 112 -11.24 14.11 2.46
N VAL A 113 -12.20 13.20 2.56
CA VAL A 113 -12.51 12.22 1.50
C VAL A 113 -13.03 12.93 0.26
N ASP A 114 -13.89 13.95 0.39
CA ASP A 114 -14.39 14.74 -0.74
C ASP A 114 -13.27 15.53 -1.42
N ALA A 115 -12.34 16.09 -0.66
CA ALA A 115 -11.15 16.73 -1.22
C ALA A 115 -10.29 15.75 -2.03
N TYR A 116 -10.07 14.53 -1.53
CA TYR A 116 -9.34 13.49 -2.24
C TYR A 116 -10.04 13.04 -3.53
N LYS A 117 -11.36 12.82 -3.48
CA LYS A 117 -12.16 12.47 -4.66
C LYS A 117 -12.12 13.56 -5.72
N SER A 118 -12.24 14.83 -5.30
CA SER A 118 -12.16 15.99 -6.19
C SER A 118 -10.79 16.10 -6.85
N ASP A 119 -9.73 15.94 -6.07
CA ASP A 119 -8.35 15.98 -6.55
C ASP A 119 -8.09 14.88 -7.61
N LEU A 120 -8.52 13.64 -7.35
CA LEU A 120 -8.39 12.55 -8.31
C LEU A 120 -9.27 12.75 -9.56
N ALA A 121 -10.47 13.33 -9.42
CA ALA A 121 -11.33 13.64 -10.56
C ALA A 121 -10.66 14.64 -11.51
N ALA A 122 -10.03 15.68 -10.98
CA ALA A 122 -9.27 16.64 -11.77
C ALA A 122 -8.11 15.98 -12.54
N HIS A 123 -7.47 14.96 -11.94
CA HIS A 123 -6.41 14.19 -12.60
C HIS A 123 -6.93 13.23 -13.67
N ARG A 124 -8.13 12.66 -13.51
CA ARG A 124 -8.74 11.75 -14.50
C ARG A 124 -8.98 12.42 -15.85
N GLU A 125 -9.40 13.67 -15.89
CA GLU A 125 -9.57 14.42 -17.15
C GLU A 125 -8.24 14.54 -17.91
N THR A 126 -7.13 14.58 -17.19
CA THR A 126 -5.79 14.63 -17.79
C THR A 126 -5.34 13.22 -18.26
N LEU A 127 -5.81 12.16 -17.61
CA LEU A 127 -5.47 10.76 -17.92
C LEU A 127 -6.30 10.17 -19.07
N SER A 128 -7.48 10.70 -19.35
CA SER A 128 -8.34 10.26 -20.45
C SER A 128 -7.71 10.40 -21.84
N LYS A 129 -6.50 10.98 -21.93
CA LYS A 129 -5.72 11.15 -23.16
C LYS A 129 -4.75 10.00 -23.45
N LEU A 130 -4.62 9.03 -22.57
CA LEU A 130 -3.81 7.84 -22.86
C LEU A 130 -4.55 6.97 -23.88
N ALA A 131 -3.85 6.58 -24.95
CA ALA A 131 -4.40 5.72 -26.01
C ALA A 131 -4.76 4.32 -25.49
N SER A 132 -4.01 3.83 -24.50
CA SER A 132 -4.25 2.57 -23.77
C SER A 132 -3.66 2.65 -22.36
N PRO A 133 -4.23 1.94 -21.37
CA PRO A 133 -3.63 1.81 -20.04
C PRO A 133 -2.25 1.15 -20.13
N PRO A 134 -1.17 1.77 -19.63
CA PRO A 134 0.15 1.14 -19.63
C PRO A 134 0.16 -0.09 -18.72
N ARG A 135 0.88 -1.13 -19.12
CA ARG A 135 1.11 -2.35 -18.33
C ARG A 135 2.14 -2.06 -17.25
N VAL A 136 1.76 -2.27 -15.99
CA VAL A 136 2.57 -1.92 -14.83
C VAL A 136 2.86 -3.15 -13.99
N PHE A 137 4.11 -3.35 -13.62
CA PHE A 137 4.53 -4.37 -12.66
C PHE A 137 4.94 -3.72 -11.35
N VAL A 138 4.48 -4.27 -10.22
CA VAL A 138 4.92 -3.85 -8.88
C VAL A 138 6.02 -4.77 -8.39
N TYR A 139 7.18 -4.23 -8.09
CA TYR A 139 8.31 -4.97 -7.55
C TYR A 139 8.65 -4.50 -6.14
N ASP A 140 8.34 -5.33 -5.16
CA ASP A 140 8.70 -5.08 -3.76
C ASP A 140 10.08 -5.64 -3.42
N SER A 141 10.29 -6.93 -3.61
CA SER A 141 11.51 -7.64 -3.25
C SER A 141 11.63 -8.99 -3.97
N GLY A 142 12.70 -9.74 -3.69
CA GLY A 142 12.89 -11.11 -4.17
C GLY A 142 13.60 -11.17 -5.53
N GLU A 143 14.88 -11.59 -5.51
CA GLU A 143 15.69 -11.74 -6.73
C GLU A 143 15.41 -13.06 -7.44
N ASP A 144 15.25 -14.16 -6.70
CA ASP A 144 14.95 -15.49 -7.26
C ASP A 144 13.49 -15.57 -7.77
N ALA A 145 12.57 -14.97 -7.02
CA ALA A 145 11.15 -14.89 -7.38
C ALA A 145 10.56 -13.60 -6.79
N PRO A 146 9.95 -12.74 -7.63
CA PRO A 146 9.52 -11.41 -7.19
C PRO A 146 8.31 -11.48 -6.25
N PHE A 147 8.39 -10.72 -5.16
CA PHE A 147 7.26 -10.41 -4.32
C PHE A 147 6.54 -9.19 -4.88
N THR A 148 5.26 -9.31 -5.13
CA THR A 148 4.46 -8.33 -5.88
C THR A 148 3.06 -8.18 -5.30
N SER A 149 2.35 -7.16 -5.76
CA SER A 149 0.94 -6.92 -5.43
C SER A 149 0.02 -7.49 -6.48
N GLY A 150 -0.92 -8.33 -6.06
CA GLY A 150 -2.05 -8.78 -6.85
C GLY A 150 -3.26 -7.86 -6.72
N ARG A 151 -4.43 -8.35 -7.17
CA ARG A 151 -5.69 -7.59 -7.29
C ARG A 151 -6.24 -7.05 -5.97
N TYR A 152 -5.90 -7.66 -4.84
CA TYR A 152 -6.39 -7.26 -3.51
C TYR A 152 -5.43 -6.35 -2.76
N GLY A 153 -4.28 -5.97 -3.34
CA GLY A 153 -3.34 -5.05 -2.73
C GLY A 153 -3.58 -3.60 -3.17
N MET A 154 -3.30 -2.65 -2.27
CA MET A 154 -3.45 -1.22 -2.56
C MET A 154 -2.72 -0.76 -3.83
N PRO A 155 -1.52 -1.26 -4.19
CA PRO A 155 -0.88 -0.86 -5.44
C PRO A 155 -1.72 -1.12 -6.69
N ASN A 156 -2.55 -2.19 -6.71
CA ASN A 156 -3.49 -2.40 -7.81
C ASN A 156 -4.47 -1.23 -7.94
N ALA A 157 -5.08 -0.82 -6.83
CA ALA A 157 -6.00 0.32 -6.79
C ALA A 157 -5.34 1.64 -7.22
N LEU A 158 -4.07 1.86 -6.81
CA LEU A 158 -3.31 3.05 -7.19
C LEU A 158 -3.02 3.11 -8.69
N ILE A 159 -2.60 1.98 -9.27
CA ILE A 159 -2.31 1.85 -10.70
C ILE A 159 -3.58 2.09 -11.53
N GLU A 160 -4.70 1.47 -11.15
CA GLU A 160 -5.99 1.67 -11.84
C GLU A 160 -6.48 3.12 -11.72
N ALA A 161 -6.40 3.71 -10.52
CA ALA A 161 -6.78 5.10 -10.31
C ALA A 161 -5.89 6.09 -11.09
N ALA A 162 -4.62 5.73 -11.33
CA ALA A 162 -3.69 6.48 -12.16
C ALA A 162 -3.86 6.25 -13.68
N GLY A 163 -4.75 5.34 -14.08
CA GLY A 163 -5.05 5.04 -15.49
C GLY A 163 -4.16 3.96 -16.11
N GLY A 164 -3.42 3.20 -15.31
CA GLY A 164 -2.64 2.05 -15.74
C GLY A 164 -3.38 0.73 -15.50
N ARG A 165 -2.71 -0.38 -15.84
CA ARG A 165 -3.15 -1.74 -15.57
C ARG A 165 -2.04 -2.51 -14.87
N ASN A 166 -2.32 -3.06 -13.70
CA ASN A 166 -1.41 -3.98 -13.04
C ASN A 166 -1.34 -5.28 -13.86
N ILE A 167 -0.14 -5.72 -14.27
CA ILE A 167 -0.02 -6.98 -15.01
C ILE A 167 -0.38 -8.22 -14.17
N MET A 168 -0.50 -8.05 -12.84
CA MET A 168 -0.90 -9.08 -11.88
C MET A 168 -2.34 -8.85 -11.38
N ASP A 169 -3.21 -8.24 -12.18
CA ASP A 169 -4.63 -7.97 -11.85
C ASP A 169 -5.51 -9.24 -11.77
N ASP A 170 -4.99 -10.38 -12.20
CA ASP A 170 -5.57 -11.71 -12.08
C ASP A 170 -4.98 -12.54 -10.93
N PHE A 171 -3.95 -12.05 -10.23
CA PHE A 171 -3.36 -12.73 -9.09
C PHE A 171 -4.24 -12.53 -7.85
N ASP A 172 -4.89 -13.62 -7.40
CA ASP A 172 -5.89 -13.64 -6.32
C ASP A 172 -5.27 -13.51 -4.90
N LYS A 173 -4.39 -12.51 -4.74
CA LYS A 173 -3.78 -12.14 -3.44
C LYS A 173 -3.66 -10.63 -3.30
N SER A 174 -3.49 -10.13 -2.07
CA SER A 174 -3.04 -8.76 -1.83
C SER A 174 -1.56 -8.64 -2.19
N TRP A 175 -0.73 -9.45 -1.54
CA TRP A 175 0.71 -9.57 -1.80
C TRP A 175 1.12 -11.03 -1.89
N GLY A 176 2.11 -11.33 -2.73
CA GLY A 176 2.63 -12.68 -2.88
C GLY A 176 3.77 -12.79 -3.87
N THR A 177 4.33 -13.98 -3.97
CA THR A 177 5.42 -14.30 -4.87
C THR A 177 4.87 -14.90 -6.15
N VAL A 178 5.42 -14.49 -7.30
CA VAL A 178 5.14 -15.01 -8.64
C VAL A 178 6.45 -15.45 -9.32
N GLY A 179 6.39 -16.04 -10.51
CA GLY A 179 7.58 -16.35 -11.31
C GLY A 179 8.07 -15.17 -12.14
N TRP A 180 9.38 -15.02 -12.32
CA TRP A 180 9.92 -14.03 -13.25
C TRP A 180 9.51 -14.31 -14.70
N GLU A 181 9.32 -15.58 -15.06
CA GLU A 181 8.86 -15.97 -16.40
C GLU A 181 7.49 -15.33 -16.73
N GLU A 182 6.59 -15.29 -15.74
CA GLU A 182 5.29 -14.66 -15.89
C GLU A 182 5.40 -13.14 -16.07
N VAL A 183 6.31 -12.50 -15.36
CA VAL A 183 6.60 -11.07 -15.54
C VAL A 183 7.16 -10.78 -16.94
N VAL A 184 8.07 -11.62 -17.41
CA VAL A 184 8.68 -11.49 -18.75
C VAL A 184 7.63 -11.69 -19.84
N GLU A 185 6.77 -12.71 -19.73
CA GLU A 185 5.70 -12.98 -20.70
C GLU A 185 4.71 -11.81 -20.78
N ARG A 186 4.34 -11.21 -19.64
CA ARG A 186 3.39 -10.09 -19.58
C ARG A 186 4.00 -8.74 -19.97
N ASN A 187 5.32 -8.67 -20.10
CA ASN A 187 6.13 -7.54 -20.61
C ASN A 187 5.64 -6.16 -20.12
N PRO A 188 5.91 -5.78 -18.87
CA PRO A 188 5.49 -4.48 -18.35
C PRO A 188 6.18 -3.32 -19.06
N GLU A 189 5.43 -2.24 -19.26
CA GLU A 189 5.94 -0.98 -19.82
C GLU A 189 6.53 -0.07 -18.73
N ILE A 190 6.11 -0.29 -17.47
CA ILE A 190 6.56 0.47 -16.30
C ILE A 190 6.75 -0.51 -15.13
N ILE A 191 7.83 -0.32 -14.37
CA ILE A 191 8.05 -1.03 -13.11
C ILE A 191 7.93 -0.05 -11.95
N VAL A 192 6.98 -0.31 -11.04
CA VAL A 192 6.84 0.39 -9.77
C VAL A 192 7.66 -0.34 -8.72
N ILE A 193 8.71 0.28 -8.23
CA ILE A 193 9.56 -0.25 -7.16
C ILE A 193 9.03 0.26 -5.82
N VAL A 194 8.67 -0.65 -4.92
CA VAL A 194 8.36 -0.31 -3.54
C VAL A 194 9.66 -0.18 -2.76
N ASN A 195 9.91 1.03 -2.23
CA ASN A 195 11.06 1.30 -1.39
C ASN A 195 10.80 0.78 0.03
N TYR A 196 11.15 -0.47 0.26
CA TYR A 196 10.89 -1.20 1.49
C TYR A 196 11.94 -2.27 1.76
N GLY A 197 12.22 -2.51 3.04
CA GLY A 197 13.22 -3.49 3.48
C GLY A 197 14.64 -2.94 3.44
N ASP A 198 15.61 -3.85 3.51
CA ASP A 198 17.04 -3.51 3.61
C ASP A 198 17.68 -3.23 2.24
N VAL A 199 17.03 -3.66 1.14
CA VAL A 199 17.48 -3.41 -0.24
C VAL A 199 16.84 -2.12 -0.74
N THR A 200 17.65 -1.15 -1.10
CA THR A 200 17.20 0.16 -1.58
C THR A 200 16.51 0.07 -2.95
N ALA A 201 15.67 1.05 -3.25
CA ALA A 201 15.02 1.15 -4.56
C ALA A 201 16.04 1.22 -5.72
N GLU A 202 17.22 1.83 -5.49
CA GLU A 202 18.28 1.89 -6.50
C GLU A 202 18.92 0.53 -6.73
N GLU A 203 19.20 -0.25 -5.69
CA GLU A 203 19.72 -1.62 -5.82
C GLU A 203 18.72 -2.52 -6.55
N LYS A 204 17.42 -2.43 -6.21
CA LYS A 204 16.34 -3.12 -6.94
C LYS A 204 16.32 -2.75 -8.43
N ARG A 205 16.46 -1.47 -8.76
CA ARG A 205 16.54 -1.00 -10.14
C ARG A 205 17.77 -1.53 -10.85
N GLN A 206 18.94 -1.51 -10.19
CA GLN A 206 20.19 -2.05 -10.74
C GLN A 206 20.09 -3.55 -11.00
N PHE A 207 19.51 -4.31 -10.08
CA PHE A 207 19.22 -5.74 -10.28
C PHE A 207 18.42 -5.99 -11.56
N MET A 208 17.31 -5.26 -11.75
CA MET A 208 16.48 -5.38 -12.95
C MET A 208 17.25 -5.04 -14.23
N ARG A 209 18.09 -4.02 -14.21
CA ARG A 209 18.85 -3.57 -15.37
C ARG A 209 20.05 -4.45 -15.69
N ALA A 210 20.66 -5.04 -14.70
CA ALA A 210 21.87 -5.87 -14.86
C ALA A 210 21.54 -7.32 -15.26
N ASN A 211 20.32 -7.79 -15.03
CA ASN A 211 19.93 -9.17 -15.32
C ASN A 211 19.60 -9.33 -16.82
N PRO A 212 20.34 -10.16 -17.57
CA PRO A 212 20.10 -10.38 -19.00
C PRO A 212 18.69 -10.88 -19.33
N ALA A 213 18.05 -11.63 -18.40
CA ALA A 213 16.69 -12.15 -18.59
C ALA A 213 15.65 -11.03 -18.71
N PHE A 214 15.95 -9.82 -18.21
CA PHE A 214 15.03 -8.68 -18.22
C PHE A 214 15.37 -7.64 -19.29
N SER A 215 16.47 -7.85 -20.04
CA SER A 215 16.95 -6.90 -21.05
C SER A 215 15.91 -6.56 -22.12
N ASP A 216 14.98 -7.48 -22.37
CA ASP A 216 13.94 -7.33 -23.39
C ASP A 216 12.63 -6.72 -22.87
N LEU A 217 12.47 -6.54 -21.56
CA LEU A 217 11.31 -5.85 -20.98
C LEU A 217 11.25 -4.39 -21.44
N ASP A 218 10.08 -3.94 -21.88
CA ASP A 218 9.86 -2.56 -22.33
C ASP A 218 10.22 -1.54 -21.24
N ALA A 219 9.89 -1.84 -19.97
CA ALA A 219 10.24 -1.01 -18.85
C ALA A 219 11.76 -0.86 -18.65
N VAL A 220 12.51 -1.94 -18.81
CA VAL A 220 13.98 -1.97 -18.64
C VAL A 220 14.67 -1.27 -19.80
N LYS A 221 14.30 -1.58 -21.06
CA LYS A 221 14.82 -0.94 -22.28
C LYS A 221 14.68 0.57 -22.24
N ASN A 222 13.52 1.05 -21.78
CA ASN A 222 13.19 2.47 -21.78
C ASN A 222 13.49 3.14 -20.43
N ASN A 223 14.11 2.43 -19.48
CA ASN A 223 14.42 2.91 -18.11
C ASN A 223 13.20 3.52 -17.39
N ARG A 224 12.02 2.88 -17.51
CA ARG A 224 10.75 3.35 -16.96
C ARG A 224 10.48 2.73 -15.60
N PHE A 225 11.08 3.34 -14.57
CA PHE A 225 10.92 2.95 -13.19
C PHE A 225 10.29 4.09 -12.38
N VAL A 226 9.34 3.76 -11.52
CA VAL A 226 8.73 4.68 -10.54
C VAL A 226 8.99 4.13 -9.16
N VAL A 227 9.48 4.96 -8.25
CA VAL A 227 9.70 4.55 -6.87
C VAL A 227 8.54 5.06 -6.02
N LEU A 228 7.92 4.16 -5.27
CA LEU A 228 6.96 4.50 -4.22
C LEU A 228 7.53 4.10 -2.87
N GLU A 229 7.48 5.01 -1.91
CA GLU A 229 7.75 4.69 -0.52
C GLU A 229 6.71 3.67 -0.02
N TYR A 230 7.11 2.74 0.82
CA TYR A 230 6.23 1.71 1.39
C TYR A 230 4.91 2.29 1.92
N VAL A 231 5.00 3.40 2.67
CA VAL A 231 3.84 4.08 3.25
C VAL A 231 2.91 4.73 2.22
N ALA A 232 3.34 4.88 0.98
CA ALA A 232 2.52 5.35 -0.13
C ALA A 232 1.94 4.19 -0.95
N ALA A 233 2.52 2.99 -0.84
CA ALA A 233 2.06 1.76 -1.47
C ALA A 233 1.07 0.95 -0.61
N THR A 234 0.88 1.33 0.66
CA THR A 234 -0.07 0.73 1.60
C THR A 234 -1.26 1.67 1.82
N PRO A 235 -2.44 1.18 2.29
CA PRO A 235 -3.62 2.02 2.47
C PRO A 235 -3.38 3.22 3.37
N GLY A 236 -3.73 4.43 2.90
CA GLY A 236 -3.60 5.66 3.67
C GLY A 236 -3.67 6.93 2.83
N PRO A 237 -3.67 8.11 3.47
CA PRO A 237 -3.79 9.41 2.80
C PRO A 237 -2.75 9.69 1.73
N ARG A 238 -1.54 9.10 1.82
CA ARG A 238 -0.46 9.25 0.83
C ARG A 238 -0.77 8.58 -0.52
N ASN A 239 -1.79 7.75 -0.58
CA ASN A 239 -2.22 7.13 -1.82
C ASN A 239 -2.59 8.16 -2.89
N ILE A 240 -3.10 9.34 -2.50
CA ILE A 240 -3.44 10.41 -3.43
C ILE A 240 -2.20 10.93 -4.16
N ASP A 241 -1.12 11.18 -3.43
CA ASP A 241 0.14 11.64 -4.03
C ASP A 241 0.83 10.53 -4.85
N ALA A 242 0.70 9.27 -4.41
CA ALA A 242 1.17 8.12 -5.17
C ALA A 242 0.46 8.01 -6.54
N ILE A 243 -0.86 8.17 -6.59
CA ILE A 243 -1.63 8.17 -7.83
C ILE A 243 -1.17 9.29 -8.77
N LYS A 244 -0.94 10.50 -8.25
CA LYS A 244 -0.43 11.62 -9.06
C LYS A 244 0.96 11.36 -9.65
N ALA A 245 1.84 10.77 -8.84
CA ALA A 245 3.18 10.40 -9.29
C ALA A 245 3.12 9.33 -10.40
N LEU A 246 2.32 8.28 -10.21
CA LEU A 246 2.08 7.25 -11.21
C LEU A 246 1.48 7.84 -12.49
N ALA A 247 0.44 8.65 -12.36
CA ALA A 247 -0.21 9.31 -13.47
C ALA A 247 0.76 10.19 -14.30
N THR A 248 1.68 10.85 -13.63
CA THR A 248 2.72 11.65 -14.28
C THR A 248 3.70 10.76 -15.06
N ALA A 249 4.13 9.66 -14.46
CA ALA A 249 5.02 8.69 -15.10
C ALA A 249 4.35 8.02 -16.33
N PHE A 250 3.06 7.68 -16.22
CA PHE A 250 2.30 7.06 -17.32
C PHE A 250 2.20 7.96 -18.54
N ARG A 251 2.07 9.27 -18.36
CA ARG A 251 2.07 10.26 -19.48
C ARG A 251 3.43 10.42 -20.13
N SER A 252 4.49 10.36 -19.37
CA SER A 252 5.85 10.48 -19.90
C SER A 252 6.27 9.27 -20.73
N SER A 253 5.44 8.23 -20.76
CA SER A 253 5.69 6.95 -21.43
C SER A 253 5.09 6.88 -22.85
N HIS A 254 4.36 7.89 -23.26
CA HIS A 254 3.76 8.09 -24.57
C HIS A 254 4.25 9.40 -25.20
#